data_d7724eb5c952a23ebe2cf2584b58f1f0
#
_entry.id   d7724eb5c952a23ebe2cf2584b58f1f0
#
_cell.length_a   1.000
_cell.length_b   1.000
_cell.length_c   1.000
_cell.angle_alpha   90.00
_cell.angle_beta   90.00
_cell.angle_gamma   90.00
#
_symmetry.space_group_name_H-M   'P 1'
#
loop_
_entity.id
_entity.type
_entity.pdbx_description
1 polymer ?
#
loop_
_entity_poly.entity_id
_entity_poly.type
_entity_poly.pdbx_seq_one_letter_code
_entity_poly.pdbx_strand_id
1 'polypeptide(L)'
;MLQHAAIAVAICALFFVLRKWVWLYALVVFPGTLAHELSHFFVGLVLGARPASFNPFPKRAGNAIMLGEVRFERLRWWNAIPVALAPLSLVPLSAMVLHESTRAPLVSAIDIALKIVAAQFLFASKPSAKDCEHAIAGAGTLIVLAATAFVCGM
;
A
#
# COMPACT_ATOMS: atom_id res chain seq x y z
N MET A 1 8.08 -15.53 19.11
CA MET A 1 8.04 -14.19 18.48
C MET A 1 9.22 -13.99 17.53
N LEU A 2 10.48 -14.04 17.98
CA LEU A 2 11.65 -13.77 17.13
C LEU A 2 11.75 -14.68 15.90
N GLN A 3 11.52 -15.99 16.06
CA GLN A 3 11.55 -16.95 14.94
C GLN A 3 10.44 -16.69 13.91
N HIS A 4 9.22 -16.33 14.33
CA HIS A 4 8.14 -15.98 13.42
C HIS A 4 8.47 -14.72 12.62
N ALA A 5 9.03 -13.70 13.28
CA ALA A 5 9.48 -12.47 12.61
C ALA A 5 10.60 -12.75 11.60
N ALA A 6 11.57 -13.60 11.96
CA ALA A 6 12.68 -13.96 11.07
C ALA A 6 12.18 -14.65 9.78
N ILE A 7 11.21 -15.56 9.88
CA ILE A 7 10.61 -16.22 8.71
C ILE A 7 9.85 -15.21 7.85
N ALA A 8 9.07 -14.30 8.45
CA ALA A 8 8.37 -13.25 7.70
C ALA A 8 9.34 -12.31 6.95
N VAL A 9 10.45 -11.94 7.57
CA VAL A 9 11.52 -11.16 6.94
C VAL A 9 12.16 -11.92 5.79
N ALA A 10 12.42 -13.23 5.95
CA ALA A 10 12.96 -14.07 4.87
C ALA A 10 11.99 -14.14 3.67
N ILE A 11 10.66 -14.20 3.90
CA ILE A 11 9.65 -14.16 2.84
C ILE A 11 9.68 -12.79 2.13
N CYS A 12 9.80 -11.68 2.87
CA CYS A 12 9.95 -10.35 2.27
C CYS A 12 11.23 -10.24 1.41
N ALA A 13 12.34 -10.81 1.88
CA ALA A 13 13.58 -10.86 1.11
C ALA A 13 13.43 -11.68 -0.17
N LEU A 14 12.69 -12.80 -0.11
CA LEU A 14 12.37 -13.59 -1.30
C LEU A 14 11.57 -12.78 -2.32
N PHE A 15 10.57 -11.99 -1.90
CA PHE A 15 9.85 -11.11 -2.81
C PHE A 15 10.76 -10.10 -3.50
N PHE A 16 11.77 -9.61 -2.78
CA PHE A 16 12.75 -8.69 -3.36
C PHE A 16 13.62 -9.37 -4.43
N VAL A 17 14.04 -10.61 -4.20
CA VAL A 17 14.82 -11.40 -5.18
C VAL A 17 14.00 -11.72 -6.43
N LEU A 18 12.70 -12.03 -6.25
CA LEU A 18 11.79 -12.36 -7.35
C LEU A 18 11.55 -11.22 -8.34
N ARG A 19 11.88 -9.98 -7.99
CA ARG A 19 11.76 -8.82 -8.90
C ARG A 19 12.50 -8.98 -10.22
N LYS A 20 13.51 -9.85 -10.28
CA LYS A 20 14.23 -10.18 -11.53
C LYS A 20 13.33 -10.85 -12.56
N TRP A 21 12.30 -11.60 -12.11
CA TRP A 21 11.32 -12.28 -12.97
C TRP A 21 9.97 -11.59 -12.88
N VAL A 22 9.84 -10.54 -13.66
CA VAL A 22 8.76 -9.56 -13.56
C VAL A 22 7.36 -10.16 -13.50
N TRP A 23 7.04 -11.14 -14.35
CA TRP A 23 5.72 -11.76 -14.37
C TRP A 23 5.48 -12.69 -13.17
N LEU A 24 6.50 -13.45 -12.77
CA LEU A 24 6.43 -14.29 -11.57
C LEU A 24 6.28 -13.40 -10.32
N TYR A 25 7.07 -12.33 -10.27
CA TYR A 25 6.96 -11.33 -9.20
C TYR A 25 5.55 -10.73 -9.14
N ALA A 26 4.99 -10.26 -10.27
CA ALA A 26 3.66 -9.69 -10.32
C ALA A 26 2.59 -10.69 -9.84
N LEU A 27 2.70 -11.97 -10.20
CA LEU A 27 1.79 -13.01 -9.74
C LEU A 27 1.91 -13.25 -8.22
N VAL A 28 3.13 -13.38 -7.73
CA VAL A 28 3.38 -13.67 -6.31
C VAL A 28 2.96 -12.52 -5.41
N VAL A 29 3.21 -11.26 -5.79
CA VAL A 29 2.84 -10.08 -4.98
C VAL A 29 1.41 -9.58 -5.24
N PHE A 30 0.67 -10.23 -6.15
CA PHE A 30 -0.68 -9.80 -6.52
C PHE A 30 -1.65 -9.63 -5.33
N PRO A 31 -1.71 -10.53 -4.32
CA PRO A 31 -2.59 -10.32 -3.18
C PRO A 31 -2.23 -9.06 -2.37
N GLY A 32 -0.93 -8.77 -2.21
CA GLY A 32 -0.46 -7.55 -1.58
C GLY A 32 -0.80 -6.31 -2.40
N THR A 33 -0.59 -6.36 -3.73
CA THR A 33 -0.99 -5.27 -4.63
C THR A 33 -2.48 -5.00 -4.57
N LEU A 34 -3.30 -6.05 -4.57
CA LEU A 34 -4.75 -5.92 -4.43
C LEU A 34 -5.12 -5.22 -3.12
N ALA A 35 -4.51 -5.60 -1.99
CA ALA A 35 -4.72 -4.96 -0.70
C ALA A 35 -4.29 -3.48 -0.71
N HIS A 36 -3.18 -3.15 -1.38
CA HIS A 36 -2.70 -1.79 -1.59
C HIS A 36 -3.74 -0.93 -2.32
N GLU A 37 -4.19 -1.37 -3.49
CA GLU A 37 -5.18 -0.65 -4.29
C GLU A 37 -6.55 -0.57 -3.57
N LEU A 38 -6.95 -1.61 -2.85
CA LEU A 38 -8.17 -1.59 -2.04
C LEU A 38 -8.09 -0.57 -0.90
N SER A 39 -6.91 -0.38 -0.28
CA SER A 39 -6.74 0.64 0.75
C SER A 39 -6.98 2.05 0.20
N HIS A 40 -6.43 2.38 -0.97
CA HIS A 40 -6.71 3.64 -1.68
C HIS A 40 -8.20 3.77 -2.00
N PHE A 41 -8.79 2.71 -2.55
CA PHE A 41 -10.20 2.70 -2.95
C PHE A 41 -11.13 2.99 -1.77
N PHE A 42 -10.96 2.27 -0.64
CA PHE A 42 -11.83 2.43 0.53
C PHE A 42 -11.64 3.79 1.20
N VAL A 43 -10.39 4.22 1.43
CA VAL A 43 -10.13 5.54 2.01
C VAL A 43 -10.64 6.64 1.09
N GLY A 44 -10.43 6.53 -0.22
CA GLY A 44 -10.95 7.47 -1.20
C GLY A 44 -12.47 7.51 -1.24
N LEU A 45 -13.14 6.36 -1.10
CA LEU A 45 -14.60 6.28 -1.04
C LEU A 45 -15.13 7.00 0.21
N VAL A 46 -14.58 6.70 1.38
CA VAL A 46 -14.98 7.31 2.66
C VAL A 46 -14.75 8.82 2.67
N LEU A 47 -13.65 9.28 2.07
CA LEU A 47 -13.30 10.70 1.99
C LEU A 47 -13.88 11.42 0.76
N GLY A 48 -14.80 10.81 0.03
CA GLY A 48 -15.50 11.41 -1.09
C GLY A 48 -14.61 11.77 -2.29
N ALA A 49 -13.46 11.09 -2.46
CA ALA A 49 -12.56 11.27 -3.60
C ALA A 49 -13.16 10.71 -4.92
N ARG A 50 -14.26 9.98 -4.86
CA ARG A 50 -14.97 9.35 -5.98
C ARG A 50 -14.05 8.48 -6.83
N PRO A 51 -13.82 7.21 -6.46
CA PRO A 51 -13.08 6.28 -7.30
C PRO A 51 -13.77 6.13 -8.66
N ALA A 52 -13.07 6.47 -9.76
CA ALA A 52 -13.57 6.40 -11.13
C ALA A 52 -13.21 5.09 -11.80
N SER A 53 -12.06 4.51 -11.46
CA SER A 53 -11.64 3.21 -11.96
C SER A 53 -10.78 2.48 -10.93
N PHE A 54 -10.94 1.16 -10.89
CA PHE A 54 -10.16 0.24 -10.08
C PHE A 54 -9.61 -0.86 -10.97
N ASN A 55 -8.30 -0.96 -11.05
CA ASN A 55 -7.64 -2.00 -11.82
C ASN A 55 -6.47 -2.59 -11.04
N PRO A 56 -6.65 -3.77 -10.42
CA PRO A 56 -5.60 -4.41 -9.64
C PRO A 56 -4.62 -5.22 -10.48
N PHE A 57 -4.87 -5.36 -11.81
CA PHE A 57 -4.06 -6.22 -12.66
C PHE A 57 -2.81 -5.50 -13.18
N PRO A 58 -1.67 -6.22 -13.28
CA PRO A 58 -0.45 -5.65 -13.80
C PRO A 58 -0.60 -5.27 -15.29
N LYS A 59 -0.14 -4.08 -15.65
CA LYS A 59 -0.13 -3.55 -17.00
C LYS A 59 1.27 -3.09 -17.39
N ARG A 60 1.63 -3.23 -18.66
CA ARG A 60 2.80 -2.55 -19.22
C ARG A 60 2.52 -1.05 -19.38
N ALA A 61 3.40 -0.22 -18.82
CA ALA A 61 3.41 1.23 -18.97
C ALA A 61 4.80 1.63 -19.51
N GLY A 62 4.95 1.65 -20.83
CA GLY A 62 6.26 1.83 -21.48
C GLY A 62 7.22 0.69 -21.11
N ASN A 63 8.39 1.04 -20.57
CA ASN A 63 9.42 0.09 -20.12
C ASN A 63 9.20 -0.43 -18.68
N ALA A 64 8.18 0.06 -17.99
CA ALA A 64 7.85 -0.36 -16.62
C ALA A 64 6.58 -1.20 -16.58
N ILE A 65 6.40 -1.96 -15.49
CA ILE A 65 5.13 -2.64 -15.17
C ILE A 65 4.50 -1.90 -14.00
N MET A 66 3.26 -1.46 -14.22
CA MET A 66 2.38 -0.95 -13.20
C MET A 66 1.59 -2.14 -12.64
N LEU A 67 1.70 -2.38 -11.32
CA LEU A 67 1.11 -3.56 -10.68
C LEU A 67 -0.38 -3.40 -10.41
N GLY A 68 -0.85 -2.16 -10.21
CA GLY A 68 -2.24 -1.81 -10.00
C GLY A 68 -2.45 -0.32 -10.19
N GLU A 69 -3.72 0.12 -10.25
CA GLU A 69 -4.09 1.53 -10.36
C GLU A 69 -5.51 1.78 -9.85
N VAL A 70 -5.68 2.79 -9.00
CA VAL A 70 -6.97 3.41 -8.69
C VAL A 70 -6.95 4.86 -9.19
N ARG A 71 -7.98 5.27 -9.92
CA ARG A 71 -8.15 6.66 -10.37
C ARG A 71 -9.30 7.29 -9.64
N PHE A 72 -9.15 8.58 -9.31
CA PHE A 72 -10.14 9.37 -8.58
C PHE A 72 -10.56 10.57 -9.41
N GLU A 73 -11.88 10.90 -9.40
CA GLU A 73 -12.42 12.10 -10.06
C GLU A 73 -12.27 13.36 -9.20
N ARG A 74 -12.26 13.20 -7.87
CA ARG A 74 -12.30 14.31 -6.91
C ARG A 74 -11.20 14.22 -5.87
N LEU A 75 -9.96 14.11 -6.33
CA LEU A 75 -8.82 14.25 -5.44
C LEU A 75 -8.59 15.73 -5.15
N ARG A 76 -8.87 16.16 -3.92
CA ARG A 76 -8.73 17.52 -3.42
C ARG A 76 -7.58 17.60 -2.42
N TRP A 77 -7.10 18.80 -2.14
CA TRP A 77 -6.00 19.04 -1.22
C TRP A 77 -6.18 18.37 0.16
N TRP A 78 -7.41 18.32 0.69
CA TRP A 78 -7.71 17.78 2.03
C TRP A 78 -7.83 16.25 2.05
N ASN A 79 -8.19 15.59 0.94
CA ASN A 79 -8.30 14.13 0.89
C ASN A 79 -7.12 13.47 0.16
N ALA A 80 -6.29 14.24 -0.55
CA ALA A 80 -5.16 13.72 -1.32
C ALA A 80 -4.13 13.01 -0.42
N ILE A 81 -3.76 13.63 0.70
CA ILE A 81 -2.78 13.06 1.64
C ILE A 81 -3.26 11.75 2.25
N PRO A 82 -4.45 11.68 2.91
CA PRO A 82 -4.89 10.42 3.51
C PRO A 82 -5.18 9.34 2.47
N VAL A 83 -5.66 9.69 1.27
CA VAL A 83 -5.83 8.73 0.19
C VAL A 83 -4.47 8.19 -0.27
N ALA A 84 -3.49 9.07 -0.52
CA ALA A 84 -2.15 8.68 -0.95
C ALA A 84 -1.41 7.80 0.07
N LEU A 85 -1.62 8.05 1.37
CA LEU A 85 -0.99 7.31 2.46
C LEU A 85 -1.82 6.11 2.96
N ALA A 86 -2.96 5.83 2.33
CA ALA A 86 -3.86 4.74 2.73
C ALA A 86 -3.17 3.37 2.85
N PRO A 87 -2.20 2.98 1.96
CA PRO A 87 -1.52 1.70 2.08
C PRO A 87 -0.70 1.53 3.37
N LEU A 88 -0.35 2.61 4.07
CA LEU A 88 0.31 2.51 5.38
C LEU A 88 -0.55 1.79 6.42
N SER A 89 -1.87 1.73 6.24
CA SER A 89 -2.78 0.93 7.08
C SER A 89 -2.50 -0.57 7.03
N LEU A 90 -1.80 -1.04 6.00
CA LEU A 90 -1.37 -2.44 5.88
C LEU A 90 -0.27 -2.81 6.88
N VAL A 91 0.47 -1.83 7.44
CA VAL A 91 1.49 -2.09 8.47
C VAL A 91 0.88 -2.67 9.74
N PRO A 92 -0.09 -2.02 10.41
CA PRO A 92 -0.74 -2.60 11.57
C PRO A 92 -1.49 -3.90 11.24
N LEU A 93 -2.10 -4.02 10.05
CA LEU A 93 -2.73 -5.27 9.62
C LEU A 93 -1.71 -6.39 9.48
N SER A 94 -0.53 -6.14 8.91
CA SER A 94 0.58 -7.10 8.86
C SER A 94 1.00 -7.56 10.25
N ALA A 95 1.14 -6.62 11.20
CA ALA A 95 1.50 -6.94 12.58
C ALA A 95 0.43 -7.81 13.27
N MET A 96 -0.86 -7.53 13.03
CA MET A 96 -1.96 -8.33 13.55
C MET A 96 -1.93 -9.77 13.00
N VAL A 97 -1.78 -9.93 11.69
CA VAL A 97 -1.70 -11.25 11.04
C VAL A 97 -0.47 -12.02 11.52
N LEU A 98 0.67 -11.34 11.68
CA LEU A 98 1.87 -11.96 12.22
C LEU A 98 1.68 -12.39 13.70
N HIS A 99 0.98 -11.60 14.48
CA HIS A 99 0.62 -11.98 15.85
C HIS A 99 -0.25 -13.24 15.86
N GLU A 100 -1.27 -13.32 15.01
CA GLU A 100 -2.10 -14.52 14.88
C GLU A 100 -1.27 -15.75 14.48
N SER A 101 -0.25 -15.61 13.62
CA SER A 101 0.62 -16.73 13.25
C SER A 101 1.34 -17.35 14.44
N THR A 102 1.59 -16.58 15.52
CA THR A 102 2.26 -17.09 16.72
C THR A 102 1.41 -18.06 17.54
N ARG A 103 0.11 -18.13 17.28
CA ARG A 103 -0.83 -19.07 17.92
C ARG A 103 -0.83 -20.44 17.24
N ALA A 104 -0.33 -20.53 16.03
CA ALA A 104 -0.21 -21.79 15.30
C ALA A 104 1.14 -22.47 15.61
N PRO A 105 1.20 -23.82 15.51
CA PRO A 105 2.48 -24.52 15.62
C PRO A 105 3.49 -23.99 14.60
N LEU A 106 4.72 -23.78 15.02
CA LEU A 106 5.78 -23.24 14.18
C LEU A 106 5.97 -24.11 12.92
N VAL A 107 6.06 -23.44 11.75
CA VAL A 107 6.21 -24.09 10.43
C VAL A 107 5.01 -24.97 10.04
N SER A 108 3.87 -24.86 10.70
CA SER A 108 2.62 -25.45 10.22
C SER A 108 2.14 -24.74 8.92
N ALA A 109 1.28 -25.40 8.16
CA ALA A 109 0.71 -24.81 6.93
C ALA A 109 -0.02 -23.49 7.23
N ILE A 110 -0.76 -23.40 8.33
CA ILE A 110 -1.47 -22.19 8.77
C ILE A 110 -0.47 -21.10 9.14
N ASP A 111 0.56 -21.43 9.90
CA ASP A 111 1.60 -20.49 10.32
C ASP A 111 2.34 -19.90 9.12
N ILE A 112 2.72 -20.73 8.15
CA ILE A 112 3.37 -20.28 6.92
C ILE A 112 2.43 -19.42 6.08
N ALA A 113 1.16 -19.81 5.93
CA ALA A 113 0.18 -19.04 5.18
C ALA A 113 -0.03 -17.65 5.79
N LEU A 114 -0.19 -17.55 7.11
CA LEU A 114 -0.33 -16.27 7.81
C LEU A 114 0.91 -15.40 7.65
N LYS A 115 2.11 -15.97 7.71
CA LYS A 115 3.37 -15.22 7.48
C LYS A 115 3.49 -14.72 6.04
N ILE A 116 3.04 -15.50 5.06
CA ILE A 116 2.98 -15.05 3.66
C ILE A 116 2.04 -13.85 3.54
N VAL A 117 0.85 -13.90 4.15
CA VAL A 117 -0.11 -12.78 4.14
C VAL A 117 0.47 -11.56 4.86
N ALA A 118 1.07 -11.74 6.03
CA ALA A 118 1.72 -10.65 6.77
C ALA A 118 2.84 -10.01 5.95
N ALA A 119 3.70 -10.81 5.31
CA ALA A 119 4.76 -10.33 4.44
C ALA A 119 4.21 -9.58 3.21
N GLN A 120 3.11 -10.06 2.62
CA GLN A 120 2.40 -9.40 1.52
C GLN A 120 1.93 -8.00 1.93
N PHE A 121 1.27 -7.88 3.09
CA PHE A 121 0.79 -6.59 3.59
C PHE A 121 1.94 -5.64 3.90
N LEU A 122 2.98 -6.12 4.58
CA LEU A 122 4.15 -5.31 4.89
C LEU A 122 4.87 -4.82 3.63
N PHE A 123 5.03 -5.71 2.64
CA PHE A 123 5.67 -5.36 1.37
C PHE A 123 4.85 -4.37 0.56
N ALA A 124 3.52 -4.52 0.56
CA ALA A 124 2.59 -3.67 -0.15
C ALA A 124 2.27 -2.36 0.58
N SER A 125 2.62 -2.21 1.85
CA SER A 125 2.35 -0.99 2.62
C SER A 125 3.12 0.24 2.13
N LYS A 126 4.20 0.03 1.36
CA LYS A 126 5.03 1.12 0.84
C LYS A 126 4.25 1.93 -0.20
N PRO A 127 4.05 3.25 0.00
CA PRO A 127 3.46 4.12 -1.00
C PRO A 127 4.27 4.10 -2.31
N SER A 128 3.59 4.12 -3.44
CA SER A 128 4.21 4.23 -4.77
C SER A 128 4.76 5.64 -5.01
N ALA A 129 5.57 5.82 -6.05
CA ALA A 129 6.02 7.16 -6.46
C ALA A 129 4.85 8.09 -6.77
N LYS A 130 3.79 7.56 -7.41
CA LYS A 130 2.56 8.30 -7.75
C LYS A 130 1.79 8.73 -6.49
N ASP A 131 1.74 7.87 -5.46
CA ASP A 131 1.11 8.22 -4.17
C ASP A 131 1.88 9.34 -3.49
N CYS A 132 3.22 9.28 -3.51
CA CYS A 132 4.05 10.35 -2.99
C CYS A 132 3.82 11.68 -3.73
N GLU A 133 3.69 11.67 -5.06
CA GLU A 133 3.34 12.85 -5.84
C GLU A 133 2.00 13.45 -5.42
N HIS A 134 0.97 12.64 -5.24
CA HIS A 134 -0.34 13.08 -4.77
C HIS A 134 -0.29 13.64 -3.33
N ALA A 135 0.47 13.01 -2.44
CA ALA A 135 0.67 13.49 -1.08
C ALA A 135 1.38 14.85 -1.06
N ILE A 136 2.45 15.02 -1.85
CA ILE A 136 3.20 16.27 -1.96
C ILE A 136 2.33 17.39 -2.55
N ALA A 137 1.57 17.10 -3.61
CA ALA A 137 0.66 18.08 -4.21
C ALA A 137 -0.41 18.55 -3.20
N GLY A 138 -0.98 17.61 -2.41
CA GLY A 138 -1.91 17.93 -1.33
C GLY A 138 -1.29 18.79 -0.23
N ALA A 139 -0.08 18.43 0.22
CA ALA A 139 0.66 19.18 1.23
C ALA A 139 1.03 20.59 0.76
N GLY A 140 1.50 20.73 -0.50
CA GLY A 140 1.81 22.03 -1.08
C GLY A 140 0.61 22.97 -1.09
N THR A 141 -0.55 22.46 -1.49
CA THR A 141 -1.80 23.24 -1.47
C THR A 141 -2.18 23.66 -0.06
N LEU A 142 -2.03 22.78 0.93
CA LEU A 142 -2.31 23.08 2.33
C LEU A 142 -1.40 24.20 2.85
N ILE A 143 -0.12 24.16 2.54
CA ILE A 143 0.86 25.19 2.94
C ILE A 143 0.49 26.54 2.32
N VAL A 144 0.15 26.58 1.03
CA VAL A 144 -0.26 27.82 0.35
C VAL A 144 -1.51 28.39 0.99
N LEU A 145 -2.53 27.58 1.27
CA LEU A 145 -3.75 28.03 1.93
C LEU A 145 -3.49 28.55 3.34
N ALA A 146 -2.64 27.88 4.12
CA ALA A 146 -2.28 28.34 5.46
C ALA A 146 -1.52 29.68 5.43
N ALA A 147 -0.58 29.84 4.48
CA ALA A 147 0.16 31.07 4.29
C ALA A 147 -0.74 32.24 3.87
N THR A 148 -1.68 32.00 2.94
CA THR A 148 -2.66 33.03 2.54
C THR A 148 -3.58 33.42 3.67
N ALA A 149 -4.09 32.45 4.45
CA ALA A 149 -4.92 32.75 5.62
C ALA A 149 -4.17 33.56 6.67
N PHE A 150 -2.88 33.25 6.90
CA PHE A 150 -2.03 34.01 7.82
C PHE A 150 -1.80 35.46 7.35
N VAL A 151 -1.54 35.67 6.06
CA VAL A 151 -1.32 37.00 5.48
C VAL A 151 -2.61 37.85 5.46
N CYS A 152 -3.77 37.21 5.16
CA CYS A 152 -5.05 37.92 5.12
C CYS A 152 -5.67 38.16 6.52
N GLY A 153 -5.20 37.45 7.55
CA GLY A 153 -5.66 37.58 8.92
C GLY A 153 -4.87 38.62 9.77
N MET A 154 -3.80 39.19 9.18
CA MET A 154 -3.07 40.34 9.69
C MET A 154 -3.55 41.64 9.01
#